data_c7eb4ba2dbef589c9aaf5b4603077804
#
_entry.id   c7eb4ba2dbef589c9aaf5b4603077804
#
_cell.length_a   1.000
_cell.length_b   1.000
_cell.length_c   1.000
_cell.angle_alpha   90.00
_cell.angle_beta   90.00
_cell.angle_gamma   90.00
#
_symmetry.space_group_name_H-M   'P 1'
#
loop_
_entity.id
_entity.type
_entity.pdbx_description
1 polymer ?
#
loop_
_entity_poly.entity_id
_entity_poly.type
_entity_poly.pdbx_seq_one_letter_code
_entity_poly.pdbx_strand_id
1 'polypeptide(L)'
;NIWSALLLPDILLAYFLFHKRQPHKYWSWFYIFLFAQTALIEKLQNHSIDTDSYYFYKHIGMFNYPALNISVLCLSVLFVYHVCKGRILSAAAFFAGTAVFMGVYFSDNLFAFSLFFLAAVLILLLSSLYYVYYSRSRDEDLGIPNSRAFCREAENKYPLKYSIALMYIDEYERLLKRFGRRKMLLLKKMFLKRINKTNAGILVYNYKADAFILAFMNANAAESFEKAEEVRRILAKSVFVFNENNHLQLTVSQCVSEKKRSDADAAAVLVRAEENLQKACRFTRNITIKA
;
A
#
# COMPACT_ATOMS: atom_id res chain seq x y z
N ASN A 1 1.55 -0.99 38.30
CA ASN A 1 1.40 0.12 37.36
C ASN A 1 0.36 -0.20 36.25
N ILE A 2 -0.91 0.11 36.55
CA ILE A 2 -2.05 -0.13 35.64
C ILE A 2 -1.88 0.65 34.33
N TRP A 3 -1.28 1.83 34.37
CA TRP A 3 -1.00 2.65 33.18
C TRP A 3 -0.13 1.95 32.14
N SER A 4 0.88 1.20 32.58
CA SER A 4 1.77 0.47 31.66
C SER A 4 1.05 -0.70 30.95
N ALA A 5 0.00 -1.26 31.56
CA ALA A 5 -0.80 -2.34 30.98
C ALA A 5 -1.62 -1.87 29.76
N LEU A 6 -2.00 -0.59 29.75
CA LEU A 6 -2.92 -0.06 28.75
C LEU A 6 -2.19 0.57 27.56
N LEU A 7 -0.91 0.83 27.67
CA LEU A 7 -0.11 1.45 26.63
C LEU A 7 -0.05 0.60 25.35
N LEU A 8 0.07 -0.71 25.47
CA LEU A 8 0.07 -1.64 24.31
C LEU A 8 -1.30 -1.77 23.65
N PRO A 9 -2.42 -1.94 24.34
CA PRO A 9 -3.76 -1.85 23.76
C PRO A 9 -4.01 -0.54 23.01
N ASP A 10 -3.53 0.60 23.54
CA ASP A 10 -3.67 1.90 22.89
C ASP A 10 -2.90 1.98 21.58
N ILE A 11 -1.65 1.49 21.56
CA ILE A 11 -0.85 1.41 20.34
C ILE A 11 -1.54 0.51 19.30
N LEU A 12 -2.08 -0.63 19.74
CA LEU A 12 -2.78 -1.57 18.87
C LEU A 12 -4.06 -0.94 18.29
N LEU A 13 -4.85 -0.28 19.11
CA LEU A 13 -6.07 0.41 18.67
C LEU A 13 -5.75 1.55 17.73
N ALA A 14 -4.76 2.39 18.05
CA ALA A 14 -4.28 3.45 17.18
C ALA A 14 -3.84 2.89 15.82
N TYR A 15 -3.03 1.82 15.82
CA TYR A 15 -2.60 1.15 14.60
C TYR A 15 -3.80 0.73 13.72
N PHE A 16 -4.81 0.05 14.27
CA PHE A 16 -5.98 -0.38 13.50
C PHE A 16 -6.82 0.79 12.97
N LEU A 17 -6.94 1.88 13.72
CA LEU A 17 -7.69 3.06 13.31
C LEU A 17 -6.99 3.84 12.20
N PHE A 18 -5.67 4.04 12.31
CA PHE A 18 -4.87 4.73 11.30
C PHE A 18 -4.71 3.93 10.01
N HIS A 19 -4.89 2.61 10.07
CA HIS A 19 -4.79 1.74 8.91
C HIS A 19 -6.03 1.78 8.00
N LYS A 20 -7.15 2.35 8.44
CA LYS A 20 -8.36 2.50 7.63
C LYS A 20 -8.25 3.68 6.67
N ARG A 21 -8.86 3.54 5.46
CA ARG A 21 -8.85 4.52 4.36
C ARG A 21 -9.48 5.90 4.69
N GLN A 22 -10.20 6.01 5.82
CA GLN A 22 -10.81 7.25 6.31
C GLN A 22 -10.58 7.39 7.83
N PRO A 23 -9.38 7.76 8.26
CA PRO A 23 -9.06 7.83 9.69
C PRO A 23 -9.93 8.85 10.43
N HIS A 24 -10.28 9.99 9.81
CA HIS A 24 -11.06 11.07 10.46
C HIS A 24 -12.39 10.62 11.05
N LYS A 25 -13.05 9.64 10.44
CA LYS A 25 -14.35 9.14 10.91
C LYS A 25 -14.26 8.37 12.22
N TYR A 26 -13.08 7.90 12.61
CA TYR A 26 -12.87 7.04 13.78
C TYR A 26 -12.11 7.74 14.91
N TRP A 27 -11.65 8.98 14.71
CA TRP A 27 -10.94 9.75 15.74
C TRP A 27 -11.80 9.99 16.98
N SER A 28 -13.08 10.32 16.80
CA SER A 28 -14.00 10.51 17.92
C SER A 28 -14.15 9.24 18.77
N TRP A 29 -14.21 8.07 18.14
CA TRP A 29 -14.25 6.79 18.85
C TRP A 29 -12.96 6.49 19.61
N PHE A 30 -11.82 6.88 19.07
CA PHE A 30 -10.53 6.75 19.73
C PHE A 30 -10.45 7.60 21.01
N TYR A 31 -10.88 8.86 20.96
CA TYR A 31 -10.92 9.71 22.16
C TYR A 31 -11.93 9.24 23.19
N ILE A 32 -13.10 8.75 22.78
CA ILE A 32 -14.09 8.16 23.70
C ILE A 32 -13.49 6.93 24.39
N PHE A 33 -12.77 6.09 23.67
CA PHE A 33 -12.10 4.93 24.23
C PHE A 33 -11.03 5.33 25.26
N LEU A 34 -10.16 6.28 24.94
CA LEU A 34 -9.14 6.78 25.86
C LEU A 34 -9.77 7.38 27.12
N PHE A 35 -10.85 8.13 26.96
CA PHE A 35 -11.57 8.69 28.12
C PHE A 35 -12.22 7.62 28.99
N ALA A 36 -12.87 6.62 28.39
CA ALA A 36 -13.44 5.48 29.12
C ALA A 36 -12.35 4.69 29.85
N GLN A 37 -11.18 4.55 29.26
CA GLN A 37 -10.03 3.87 29.82
C GLN A 37 -9.46 4.61 31.03
N THR A 38 -9.32 5.94 30.97
CA THR A 38 -8.88 6.74 32.11
C THR A 38 -9.87 6.65 33.29
N ALA A 39 -11.18 6.73 33.03
CA ALA A 39 -12.21 6.57 34.04
C ALA A 39 -12.20 5.16 34.67
N LEU A 40 -11.94 4.11 33.86
CA LEU A 40 -11.80 2.74 34.36
C LEU A 40 -10.58 2.58 35.28
N ILE A 41 -9.44 3.19 34.91
CA ILE A 41 -8.21 3.17 35.72
C ILE A 41 -8.47 3.84 37.08
N GLU A 42 -9.10 5.01 37.08
CA GLU A 42 -9.40 5.75 38.29
C GLU A 42 -10.30 4.92 39.22
N LYS A 43 -11.32 4.24 38.66
CA LYS A 43 -12.20 3.35 39.42
C LYS A 43 -11.48 2.13 39.97
N LEU A 44 -10.54 1.53 39.20
CA LEU A 44 -9.75 0.37 39.64
C LEU A 44 -8.70 0.74 40.69
N GLN A 45 -8.16 1.96 40.68
CA GLN A 45 -7.22 2.43 41.68
C GLN A 45 -7.92 2.69 43.05
N ASN A 46 -9.18 3.08 43.00
CA ASN A 46 -9.96 3.33 44.19
C ASN A 46 -10.57 2.04 44.82
N HIS A 47 -10.58 0.92 44.09
CA HIS A 47 -10.92 -0.38 44.64
C HIS A 47 -9.62 -1.10 45.03
N SER A 48 -9.39 -1.25 46.34
CA SER A 48 -8.32 -2.13 46.85
C SER A 48 -8.57 -3.54 46.36
N ILE A 49 -7.71 -4.02 45.44
CA ILE A 49 -7.77 -5.39 44.97
C ILE A 49 -7.37 -6.28 46.15
N ASP A 50 -8.28 -7.17 46.55
CA ASP A 50 -8.07 -8.14 47.61
C ASP A 50 -6.75 -8.87 47.45
N THR A 51 -5.96 -8.86 48.52
CA THR A 51 -4.61 -9.45 48.61
C THR A 51 -4.57 -10.96 48.35
N ASP A 52 -5.72 -11.64 48.43
CA ASP A 52 -5.80 -13.10 48.24
C ASP A 52 -5.55 -13.54 46.76
N SER A 53 -5.89 -12.71 45.80
CA SER A 53 -5.56 -12.94 44.37
C SER A 53 -4.07 -12.89 44.11
N TYR A 54 -3.31 -12.17 44.95
CA TYR A 54 -1.85 -12.03 44.81
C TYR A 54 -1.10 -13.34 45.07
N TYR A 55 -1.59 -14.19 45.98
CA TYR A 55 -0.97 -15.48 46.31
C TYR A 55 -1.08 -16.50 45.18
N PHE A 56 -2.17 -16.51 44.43
CA PHE A 56 -2.37 -17.41 43.30
C PHE A 56 -1.36 -17.15 42.17
N TYR A 57 -1.10 -15.88 41.87
CA TYR A 57 -0.15 -15.48 40.79
C TYR A 57 1.31 -15.65 41.19
N LYS A 58 1.65 -15.64 42.47
CA LYS A 58 3.04 -15.82 42.94
C LYS A 58 3.62 -17.22 42.62
N HIS A 59 2.75 -18.22 42.42
CA HIS A 59 3.15 -19.61 42.13
C HIS A 59 3.34 -19.93 40.66
N ILE A 60 2.87 -19.09 39.74
CA ILE A 60 2.92 -19.31 38.27
C ILE A 60 4.13 -18.61 37.59
N GLY A 61 5.09 -18.07 38.35
CA GLY A 61 6.32 -17.51 37.80
C GLY A 61 6.08 -16.22 36.97
N MET A 62 6.57 -16.13 35.74
CA MET A 62 6.65 -14.94 34.89
C MET A 62 5.31 -14.17 34.64
N PHE A 63 4.15 -14.74 35.01
CA PHE A 63 2.81 -14.19 34.70
C PHE A 63 2.10 -13.57 35.91
N ASN A 64 2.85 -13.03 36.85
CA ASN A 64 2.30 -12.53 38.14
C ASN A 64 1.45 -11.25 38.04
N TYR A 65 1.32 -10.60 36.87
CA TYR A 65 0.60 -9.35 36.72
C TYR A 65 -0.40 -9.40 35.57
N PRO A 66 -1.67 -9.02 35.80
CA PRO A 66 -2.67 -8.95 34.72
C PRO A 66 -2.23 -8.03 33.57
N ALA A 67 -1.44 -7.00 33.87
CA ALA A 67 -0.79 -6.14 32.89
C ALA A 67 0.08 -6.90 31.88
N LEU A 68 0.83 -7.88 32.36
CA LEU A 68 1.77 -8.69 31.56
C LEU A 68 1.00 -9.62 30.63
N ASN A 69 -0.07 -10.25 31.13
CA ASN A 69 -0.92 -11.13 30.32
C ASN A 69 -1.62 -10.35 29.18
N ILE A 70 -2.14 -9.15 29.48
CA ILE A 70 -2.77 -8.27 28.47
C ILE A 70 -1.72 -7.86 27.42
N SER A 71 -0.51 -7.51 27.84
CA SER A 71 0.57 -7.12 26.93
C SER A 71 0.98 -8.26 26.01
N VAL A 72 1.16 -9.47 26.52
CA VAL A 72 1.47 -10.67 25.72
C VAL A 72 0.32 -10.98 24.75
N LEU A 73 -0.92 -10.87 25.16
CA LEU A 73 -2.08 -11.05 24.30
C LEU A 73 -2.07 -10.04 23.14
N CYS A 74 -1.83 -8.75 23.44
CA CYS A 74 -1.76 -7.69 22.42
C CYS A 74 -0.63 -7.92 21.42
N LEU A 75 0.55 -8.30 21.89
CA LEU A 75 1.70 -8.65 21.03
C LEU A 75 1.39 -9.87 20.15
N SER A 76 0.73 -10.88 20.71
CA SER A 76 0.32 -12.06 19.95
C SER A 76 -0.66 -11.70 18.83
N VAL A 77 -1.63 -10.82 19.09
CA VAL A 77 -2.57 -10.32 18.06
C VAL A 77 -1.83 -9.55 16.98
N LEU A 78 -0.89 -8.66 17.33
CA LEU A 78 -0.07 -7.92 16.38
C LEU A 78 0.79 -8.86 15.54
N PHE A 79 1.38 -9.89 16.14
CA PHE A 79 2.17 -10.90 15.45
C PHE A 79 1.34 -11.68 14.44
N VAL A 80 0.20 -12.23 14.85
CA VAL A 80 -0.71 -12.96 13.95
C VAL A 80 -1.17 -12.05 12.80
N TYR A 81 -1.52 -10.80 13.10
CA TYR A 81 -1.90 -9.84 12.08
C TYR A 81 -0.76 -9.55 11.10
N HIS A 82 0.48 -9.45 11.59
CA HIS A 82 1.66 -9.28 10.73
C HIS A 82 1.87 -10.48 9.81
N VAL A 83 1.81 -11.70 10.35
CA VAL A 83 1.97 -12.95 9.56
C VAL A 83 0.89 -13.03 8.47
N CYS A 84 -0.37 -12.71 8.81
CA CYS A 84 -1.48 -12.76 7.85
C CYS A 84 -1.42 -11.70 6.75
N LYS A 85 -0.86 -10.51 7.03
CA LYS A 85 -0.90 -9.38 6.09
C LYS A 85 0.43 -9.07 5.43
N GLY A 86 1.55 -9.46 6.00
CA GLY A 86 2.90 -9.25 5.46
C GLY A 86 3.28 -7.79 5.21
N ARG A 87 2.65 -6.85 5.93
CA ARG A 87 2.87 -5.41 5.70
C ARG A 87 3.96 -4.87 6.63
N ILE A 88 4.82 -4.00 6.09
CA ILE A 88 5.93 -3.40 6.85
C ILE A 88 5.44 -2.63 8.08
N LEU A 89 4.33 -1.90 7.95
CA LEU A 89 3.76 -1.15 9.07
C LEU A 89 3.27 -2.07 10.21
N SER A 90 2.77 -3.28 9.89
CA SER A 90 2.39 -4.25 10.90
C SER A 90 3.60 -4.87 11.61
N ALA A 91 4.70 -5.07 10.88
CA ALA A 91 5.97 -5.47 11.49
C ALA A 91 6.49 -4.41 12.45
N ALA A 92 6.49 -3.15 12.02
CA ALA A 92 6.92 -2.03 12.85
C ALA A 92 6.10 -1.90 14.14
N ALA A 93 4.78 -2.05 14.06
CA ALA A 93 3.91 -2.01 15.23
C ALA A 93 4.22 -3.17 16.21
N PHE A 94 4.47 -4.37 15.70
CA PHE A 94 4.88 -5.51 16.53
C PHE A 94 6.23 -5.28 17.21
N PHE A 95 7.27 -4.88 16.47
CA PHE A 95 8.61 -4.66 17.05
C PHE A 95 8.65 -3.47 17.99
N ALA A 96 7.96 -2.36 17.68
CA ALA A 96 7.86 -1.23 18.58
C ALA A 96 7.09 -1.60 19.86
N GLY A 97 5.99 -2.34 19.75
CA GLY A 97 5.25 -2.87 20.89
C GLY A 97 6.10 -3.79 21.77
N THR A 98 6.92 -4.65 21.17
CA THR A 98 7.86 -5.50 21.90
C THR A 98 8.92 -4.67 22.64
N ALA A 99 9.46 -3.62 22.01
CA ALA A 99 10.41 -2.72 22.65
C ALA A 99 9.77 -1.98 23.83
N VAL A 100 8.55 -1.45 23.69
CA VAL A 100 7.82 -0.84 24.80
C VAL A 100 7.60 -1.83 25.95
N PHE A 101 7.19 -3.06 25.62
CA PHE A 101 7.01 -4.10 26.62
C PHE A 101 8.30 -4.40 27.41
N MET A 102 9.43 -4.52 26.72
CA MET A 102 10.74 -4.70 27.36
C MET A 102 11.12 -3.47 28.21
N GLY A 103 10.88 -2.25 27.73
CA GLY A 103 11.09 -1.03 28.51
C GLY A 103 10.31 -1.05 29.85
N VAL A 104 9.04 -1.41 29.80
CA VAL A 104 8.19 -1.52 31.00
C VAL A 104 8.68 -2.63 31.93
N TYR A 105 9.12 -3.77 31.38
CA TYR A 105 9.67 -4.87 32.16
C TYR A 105 10.96 -4.48 32.94
N PHE A 106 11.83 -3.69 32.29
CA PHE A 106 13.07 -3.17 32.93
C PHE A 106 12.90 -1.79 33.56
N SER A 107 11.69 -1.43 34.03
CA SER A 107 11.37 -0.10 34.57
C SER A 107 12.20 0.30 35.79
N ASP A 108 12.75 -0.66 36.52
CA ASP A 108 13.63 -0.40 37.66
C ASP A 108 15.02 0.15 37.22
N ASN A 109 15.42 -0.07 35.99
CA ASN A 109 16.63 0.47 35.42
C ASN A 109 16.30 1.60 34.43
N LEU A 110 16.46 2.86 34.86
CA LEU A 110 16.13 4.05 34.07
C LEU A 110 16.86 4.08 32.71
N PHE A 111 18.10 3.59 32.67
CA PHE A 111 18.86 3.53 31.41
C PHE A 111 18.25 2.51 30.43
N ALA A 112 17.96 1.29 30.89
CA ALA A 112 17.34 0.28 30.06
C ALA A 112 15.93 0.72 29.61
N PHE A 113 15.12 1.28 30.51
CA PHE A 113 13.82 1.84 30.19
C PHE A 113 13.90 2.86 29.05
N SER A 114 14.76 3.87 29.19
CA SER A 114 14.89 4.94 28.17
C SER A 114 15.42 4.41 26.84
N LEU A 115 16.34 3.42 26.86
CA LEU A 115 16.88 2.81 25.65
C LEU A 115 15.81 2.07 24.85
N PHE A 116 14.97 1.27 25.50
CA PHE A 116 13.89 0.55 24.82
C PHE A 116 12.81 1.47 24.28
N PHE A 117 12.46 2.55 24.99
CA PHE A 117 11.52 3.56 24.49
C PHE A 117 12.10 4.32 23.30
N LEU A 118 13.38 4.68 23.34
CA LEU A 118 14.05 5.29 22.19
C LEU A 118 14.04 4.35 20.98
N ALA A 119 14.32 3.07 21.17
CA ALA A 119 14.26 2.06 20.12
C ALA A 119 12.85 1.96 19.50
N ALA A 120 11.80 1.94 20.33
CA ALA A 120 10.42 1.92 19.85
C ALA A 120 10.08 3.14 18.97
N VAL A 121 10.47 4.35 19.44
CA VAL A 121 10.28 5.60 18.68
C VAL A 121 11.03 5.55 17.35
N LEU A 122 12.28 5.11 17.33
CA LEU A 122 13.07 5.00 16.11
C LEU A 122 12.47 3.99 15.13
N ILE A 123 11.99 2.83 15.59
CA ILE A 123 11.32 1.84 14.74
C ILE A 123 10.09 2.44 14.07
N LEU A 124 9.24 3.15 14.82
CA LEU A 124 8.04 3.79 14.28
C LEU A 124 8.39 4.91 13.30
N LEU A 125 9.38 5.74 13.62
CA LEU A 125 9.81 6.84 12.76
C LEU A 125 10.37 6.34 11.44
N LEU A 126 11.32 5.40 11.47
CA LEU A 126 11.92 4.82 10.27
C LEU A 126 10.90 4.08 9.42
N SER A 127 10.00 3.35 10.05
CA SER A 127 8.91 2.63 9.35
C SER A 127 7.93 3.59 8.69
N SER A 128 7.61 4.70 9.34
CA SER A 128 6.73 5.74 8.79
C SER A 128 7.38 6.42 7.59
N LEU A 129 8.66 6.78 7.68
CA LEU A 129 9.42 7.36 6.58
C LEU A 129 9.50 6.39 5.39
N TYR A 130 9.79 5.12 5.66
CA TYR A 130 9.82 4.09 4.64
C TYR A 130 8.43 3.89 4.00
N TYR A 131 7.37 3.85 4.78
CA TYR A 131 5.99 3.73 4.27
C TYR A 131 5.62 4.91 3.37
N VAL A 132 5.90 6.14 3.77
CA VAL A 132 5.68 7.34 2.95
C VAL A 132 6.47 7.27 1.65
N TYR A 133 7.74 6.87 1.71
CA TYR A 133 8.58 6.71 0.53
C TYR A 133 8.04 5.63 -0.42
N TYR A 134 7.62 4.48 0.13
CA TYR A 134 7.12 3.36 -0.65
C TYR A 134 5.74 3.63 -1.26
N SER A 135 4.80 4.20 -0.48
CA SER A 135 3.44 4.50 -0.96
C SER A 135 3.43 5.60 -2.05
N ARG A 136 4.38 6.53 -1.99
CA ARG A 136 4.56 7.53 -3.06
C ARG A 136 4.99 6.93 -4.41
N SER A 137 5.56 5.73 -4.40
CA SER A 137 6.11 5.07 -5.59
C SER A 137 5.23 3.96 -6.15
N ARG A 138 4.16 3.57 -5.47
CA ARG A 138 3.25 2.50 -5.90
C ARG A 138 1.78 2.90 -5.77
N ASP A 139 0.97 2.32 -6.63
CA ASP A 139 -0.49 2.36 -6.49
C ASP A 139 -0.92 1.27 -5.49
N GLU A 140 -1.52 1.67 -4.37
CA GLU A 140 -1.91 0.75 -3.29
C GLU A 140 -3.02 -0.23 -3.71
N ASP A 141 -3.91 0.19 -4.60
CA ASP A 141 -5.05 -0.61 -5.05
C ASP A 141 -4.65 -1.69 -6.05
N LEU A 142 -3.70 -1.35 -6.94
CA LEU A 142 -3.22 -2.23 -8.01
C LEU A 142 -1.95 -3.01 -7.63
N GLY A 143 -1.17 -2.50 -6.66
CA GLY A 143 0.09 -3.09 -6.24
C GLY A 143 1.25 -2.92 -7.22
N ILE A 144 1.07 -2.13 -8.29
CA ILE A 144 2.09 -1.83 -9.31
C ILE A 144 2.75 -0.47 -9.06
N PRO A 145 3.99 -0.26 -9.56
CA PRO A 145 4.64 1.04 -9.49
C PRO A 145 3.83 2.12 -10.23
N ASN A 146 3.92 3.36 -9.79
CA ASN A 146 3.26 4.51 -10.42
C ASN A 146 4.20 5.28 -11.36
N SER A 147 3.68 6.36 -11.98
CA SER A 147 4.45 7.21 -12.90
C SER A 147 5.69 7.84 -12.28
N ARG A 148 5.67 8.16 -10.97
CA ARG A 148 6.86 8.68 -10.25
C ARG A 148 7.95 7.62 -10.15
N ALA A 149 7.55 6.37 -9.89
CA ALA A 149 8.49 5.24 -9.90
C ALA A 149 9.08 5.04 -11.29
N PHE A 150 8.26 5.13 -12.35
CA PHE A 150 8.73 5.07 -13.72
C PHE A 150 9.81 6.13 -14.02
N CYS A 151 9.54 7.41 -13.76
CA CYS A 151 10.50 8.48 -14.02
C CYS A 151 11.82 8.23 -13.27
N ARG A 152 11.77 7.92 -12.00
CA ARG A 152 12.97 7.63 -11.20
C ARG A 152 13.73 6.41 -11.68
N GLU A 153 13.04 5.34 -12.07
CA GLU A 153 13.69 4.13 -12.58
C GLU A 153 14.26 4.34 -13.99
N ALA A 154 13.56 5.10 -14.81
CA ALA A 154 14.03 5.45 -16.15
C ALA A 154 15.31 6.28 -16.12
N GLU A 155 15.46 7.16 -15.15
CA GLU A 155 16.67 7.99 -14.97
C GLU A 155 17.86 7.21 -14.39
N ASN A 156 17.60 6.29 -13.45
CA ASN A 156 18.65 5.66 -12.67
C ASN A 156 19.01 4.24 -13.10
N LYS A 157 18.07 3.50 -13.69
CA LYS A 157 18.22 2.06 -13.94
C LYS A 157 18.05 1.67 -15.39
N TYR A 158 17.37 2.50 -16.20
CA TYR A 158 17.10 2.13 -17.58
C TYR A 158 18.31 2.35 -18.47
N PRO A 159 18.49 1.51 -19.49
CA PRO A 159 19.48 1.77 -20.51
C PRO A 159 19.15 3.08 -21.23
N LEU A 160 20.16 3.66 -21.88
CA LEU A 160 19.99 4.88 -22.69
C LEU A 160 18.91 4.73 -23.77
N LYS A 161 18.69 3.50 -24.23
CA LYS A 161 17.69 3.16 -25.25
C LYS A 161 16.52 2.42 -24.60
N TYR A 162 15.39 3.08 -24.54
CA TYR A 162 14.11 2.48 -24.14
C TYR A 162 12.96 3.16 -24.87
N SER A 163 11.84 2.48 -24.95
CA SER A 163 10.59 3.03 -25.46
C SER A 163 9.47 2.78 -24.46
N ILE A 164 8.44 3.60 -24.54
CA ILE A 164 7.22 3.42 -23.73
C ILE A 164 6.00 3.35 -24.65
N ALA A 165 4.96 2.64 -24.21
CA ALA A 165 3.62 2.82 -24.73
C ALA A 165 2.74 3.38 -23.61
N LEU A 166 2.21 4.57 -23.82
CA LEU A 166 1.20 5.15 -22.95
C LEU A 166 -0.16 4.63 -23.43
N MET A 167 -0.87 3.88 -22.57
CA MET A 167 -2.08 3.17 -22.90
C MET A 167 -3.24 3.70 -22.07
N TYR A 168 -4.33 4.12 -22.72
CA TYR A 168 -5.59 4.52 -22.10
C TYR A 168 -6.68 3.46 -22.30
N ILE A 169 -7.50 3.25 -21.29
CA ILE A 169 -8.71 2.45 -21.41
C ILE A 169 -9.79 3.32 -22.07
N ASP A 170 -10.28 2.89 -23.22
CA ASP A 170 -11.31 3.61 -23.94
C ASP A 170 -12.62 3.67 -23.12
N GLU A 171 -13.33 4.79 -23.21
CA GLU A 171 -14.61 5.04 -22.51
C GLU A 171 -14.59 4.84 -20.98
N TYR A 172 -13.43 5.01 -20.34
CA TYR A 172 -13.25 4.73 -18.91
C TYR A 172 -14.30 5.41 -18.03
N GLU A 173 -14.58 6.69 -18.25
CA GLU A 173 -15.56 7.45 -17.46
C GLU A 173 -16.98 6.89 -17.59
N ARG A 174 -17.38 6.44 -18.79
CA ARG A 174 -18.67 5.78 -19.03
C ARG A 174 -18.77 4.46 -18.27
N LEU A 175 -17.70 3.69 -18.31
CA LEU A 175 -17.60 2.41 -17.59
C LEU A 175 -17.59 2.62 -16.08
N LEU A 176 -16.88 3.64 -15.59
CA LEU A 176 -16.84 3.98 -14.18
C LEU A 176 -18.22 4.38 -13.63
N LYS A 177 -18.99 5.17 -14.40
CA LYS A 177 -20.37 5.53 -14.06
C LYS A 177 -21.29 4.31 -14.04
N ARG A 178 -21.13 3.39 -14.98
CA ARG A 178 -21.97 2.18 -15.11
C ARG A 178 -21.66 1.10 -14.06
N PHE A 179 -20.39 0.84 -13.79
CA PHE A 179 -19.97 -0.32 -12.97
C PHE A 179 -19.47 0.06 -11.57
N GLY A 180 -19.14 1.33 -11.34
CA GLY A 180 -18.63 1.82 -10.08
C GLY A 180 -17.15 1.46 -9.83
N ARG A 181 -16.56 2.14 -8.84
CA ARG A 181 -15.11 2.07 -8.56
C ARG A 181 -14.59 0.67 -8.25
N ARG A 182 -15.36 -0.15 -7.49
CA ARG A 182 -14.91 -1.50 -7.10
C ARG A 182 -14.75 -2.44 -8.30
N LYS A 183 -15.72 -2.44 -9.23
CA LYS A 183 -15.68 -3.28 -10.44
C LYS A 183 -14.60 -2.78 -11.40
N MET A 184 -14.42 -1.46 -11.53
CA MET A 184 -13.32 -0.89 -12.33
C MET A 184 -11.94 -1.25 -11.78
N LEU A 185 -11.77 -1.32 -10.47
CA LEU A 185 -10.52 -1.80 -9.88
C LEU A 185 -10.27 -3.28 -10.19
N LEU A 186 -11.29 -4.11 -10.09
CA LEU A 186 -11.20 -5.53 -10.45
C LEU A 186 -10.83 -5.68 -11.94
N LEU A 187 -11.47 -4.91 -12.81
CA LEU A 187 -11.17 -4.87 -14.23
C LEU A 187 -9.71 -4.54 -14.51
N LYS A 188 -9.18 -3.50 -13.88
CA LYS A 188 -7.75 -3.14 -14.01
C LYS A 188 -6.83 -4.28 -13.56
N LYS A 189 -7.15 -4.99 -12.48
CA LYS A 189 -6.38 -6.16 -12.03
C LYS A 189 -6.42 -7.29 -13.06
N MET A 190 -7.58 -7.53 -13.67
CA MET A 190 -7.71 -8.53 -14.75
C MET A 190 -6.91 -8.11 -15.99
N PHE A 191 -6.92 -6.83 -16.32
CA PHE A 191 -6.13 -6.22 -17.38
C PHE A 191 -4.62 -6.47 -17.18
N LEU A 192 -4.09 -6.10 -16.03
CA LEU A 192 -2.69 -6.32 -15.67
C LEU A 192 -2.30 -7.79 -15.74
N LYS A 193 -3.17 -8.67 -15.27
CA LYS A 193 -2.94 -10.13 -15.37
C LYS A 193 -2.85 -10.61 -16.82
N ARG A 194 -3.62 -10.02 -17.73
CA ARG A 194 -3.56 -10.33 -19.17
C ARG A 194 -2.25 -9.83 -19.78
N ILE A 195 -1.88 -8.58 -19.54
CA ILE A 195 -0.63 -7.99 -20.03
C ILE A 195 0.57 -8.83 -19.57
N ASN A 196 0.64 -9.18 -18.30
CA ASN A 196 1.74 -9.98 -17.73
C ASN A 196 1.82 -11.40 -18.32
N LYS A 197 0.69 -11.97 -18.76
CA LYS A 197 0.68 -13.28 -19.44
C LYS A 197 1.16 -13.21 -20.87
N THR A 198 0.98 -12.08 -21.52
CA THR A 198 1.30 -11.90 -22.93
C THR A 198 2.80 -11.73 -23.17
N ASN A 199 3.48 -10.99 -22.29
CA ASN A 199 4.89 -10.65 -22.50
C ASN A 199 5.61 -10.45 -21.16
N ALA A 200 6.43 -11.41 -20.76
CA ALA A 200 7.18 -11.39 -19.49
C ALA A 200 8.22 -10.25 -19.36
N GLY A 201 8.53 -9.55 -20.47
CA GLY A 201 9.54 -8.48 -20.51
C GLY A 201 8.99 -7.05 -20.45
N ILE A 202 7.65 -6.88 -20.33
CA ILE A 202 7.03 -5.56 -20.27
C ILE A 202 6.92 -5.10 -18.82
N LEU A 203 7.52 -3.95 -18.48
CA LEU A 203 7.32 -3.33 -17.18
C LEU A 203 6.09 -2.42 -17.23
N VAL A 204 5.14 -2.63 -16.29
CA VAL A 204 3.87 -1.92 -16.26
C VAL A 204 3.82 -0.97 -15.08
N TYR A 205 3.48 0.30 -15.34
CA TYR A 205 3.30 1.34 -14.32
C TYR A 205 1.90 1.93 -14.40
N ASN A 206 1.32 2.29 -13.26
CA ASN A 206 0.09 3.05 -13.22
C ASN A 206 0.38 4.52 -13.50
N TYR A 207 -0.28 5.11 -14.51
CA TYR A 207 -0.10 6.52 -14.84
C TYR A 207 -1.21 7.39 -14.26
N LYS A 208 -2.42 7.14 -14.70
CA LYS A 208 -3.64 7.85 -14.25
C LYS A 208 -4.73 6.83 -13.90
N ALA A 209 -5.90 7.34 -13.49
CA ALA A 209 -7.04 6.48 -13.18
C ALA A 209 -7.42 5.53 -14.32
N ASP A 210 -7.25 5.96 -15.55
CA ASP A 210 -7.61 5.28 -16.80
C ASP A 210 -6.42 4.87 -17.66
N ALA A 211 -5.17 5.10 -17.19
CA ALA A 211 -3.99 4.96 -18.04
C ALA A 211 -2.86 4.16 -17.38
N PHE A 212 -2.10 3.44 -18.23
CA PHE A 212 -0.92 2.67 -17.86
C PHE A 212 0.26 3.04 -18.75
N ILE A 213 1.48 2.93 -18.21
CA ILE A 213 2.73 3.01 -18.97
C ILE A 213 3.24 1.57 -19.15
N LEU A 214 3.48 1.18 -20.37
CA LEU A 214 4.19 -0.05 -20.73
C LEU A 214 5.61 0.34 -21.13
N ALA A 215 6.62 -0.08 -20.37
CA ALA A 215 8.01 0.25 -20.68
C ALA A 215 8.73 -0.96 -21.28
N PHE A 216 9.44 -0.70 -22.37
CA PHE A 216 10.20 -1.67 -23.17
C PHE A 216 11.68 -1.31 -23.12
N MET A 217 12.48 -2.19 -22.49
CA MET A 217 13.91 -2.00 -22.36
C MET A 217 14.65 -2.41 -23.62
N ASN A 218 15.72 -1.66 -23.98
CA ASN A 218 16.55 -1.94 -25.13
C ASN A 218 15.80 -2.10 -26.47
N ALA A 219 14.59 -1.52 -26.56
CA ALA A 219 13.71 -1.62 -27.72
C ALA A 219 13.56 -0.25 -28.38
N ASN A 220 13.54 -0.23 -29.72
CA ASN A 220 13.23 0.94 -30.51
C ASN A 220 11.71 1.14 -30.66
N ALA A 221 11.30 2.27 -31.26
CA ALA A 221 9.91 2.58 -31.48
C ALA A 221 9.16 1.54 -32.33
N ALA A 222 9.85 0.91 -33.31
CA ALA A 222 9.21 -0.08 -34.17
C ALA A 222 8.93 -1.39 -33.43
N GLU A 223 9.93 -1.94 -32.75
CA GLU A 223 9.81 -3.17 -31.96
C GLU A 223 8.77 -2.99 -30.82
N SER A 224 8.78 -1.83 -30.17
CA SER A 224 7.84 -1.50 -29.10
C SER A 224 6.43 -1.32 -29.63
N PHE A 225 6.28 -0.81 -30.84
CA PHE A 225 4.99 -0.68 -31.51
C PHE A 225 4.36 -2.05 -31.78
N GLU A 226 5.10 -3.01 -32.29
CA GLU A 226 4.63 -4.37 -32.55
C GLU A 226 4.15 -5.05 -31.24
N LYS A 227 4.97 -4.96 -30.19
CA LYS A 227 4.62 -5.49 -28.87
C LYS A 227 3.40 -4.81 -28.26
N ALA A 228 3.32 -3.49 -28.36
CA ALA A 228 2.18 -2.72 -27.87
C ALA A 228 0.91 -3.08 -28.65
N GLU A 229 1.01 -3.19 -30.00
CA GLU A 229 -0.11 -3.58 -30.85
C GLU A 229 -0.61 -5.00 -30.55
N GLU A 230 0.29 -5.92 -30.23
CA GLU A 230 -0.07 -7.27 -29.78
C GLU A 230 -0.88 -7.20 -28.47
N VAL A 231 -0.41 -6.42 -27.48
CA VAL A 231 -1.14 -6.20 -26.21
C VAL A 231 -2.53 -5.64 -26.49
N ARG A 232 -2.66 -4.61 -27.34
CA ARG A 232 -3.94 -4.02 -27.72
C ARG A 232 -4.90 -5.07 -28.30
N ARG A 233 -4.42 -5.85 -29.27
CA ARG A 233 -5.25 -6.89 -29.93
C ARG A 233 -5.72 -7.95 -28.95
N ILE A 234 -4.86 -8.39 -28.04
CA ILE A 234 -5.21 -9.38 -27.02
C ILE A 234 -6.25 -8.82 -26.07
N LEU A 235 -6.11 -7.57 -25.63
CA LEU A 235 -7.06 -6.91 -24.74
C LEU A 235 -8.42 -6.72 -25.44
N ALA A 236 -8.44 -6.27 -26.68
CA ALA A 236 -9.65 -6.08 -27.48
C ALA A 236 -10.42 -7.39 -27.73
N LYS A 237 -9.70 -8.52 -27.86
CA LYS A 237 -10.31 -9.87 -27.99
C LYS A 237 -10.72 -10.48 -26.66
N SER A 238 -10.27 -9.92 -25.53
CA SER A 238 -10.52 -10.48 -24.20
C SER A 238 -11.91 -10.12 -23.71
N VAL A 239 -12.62 -11.14 -23.21
CA VAL A 239 -13.89 -10.95 -22.49
C VAL A 239 -13.57 -10.92 -21.00
N PHE A 240 -13.97 -9.85 -20.34
CA PHE A 240 -13.83 -9.66 -18.90
C PHE A 240 -15.15 -9.98 -18.23
N VAL A 241 -15.15 -10.99 -17.36
CA VAL A 241 -16.35 -11.47 -16.67
C VAL A 241 -16.33 -10.99 -15.23
N PHE A 242 -17.35 -10.24 -14.84
CA PHE A 242 -17.53 -9.79 -13.46
C PHE A 242 -18.45 -10.69 -12.65
N ASN A 243 -19.52 -11.19 -13.29
CA ASN A 243 -20.48 -12.17 -12.80
C ASN A 243 -21.00 -12.96 -14.01
N GLU A 244 -21.73 -14.05 -13.78
CA GLU A 244 -22.25 -14.93 -14.83
C GLU A 244 -22.97 -14.20 -15.98
N ASN A 245 -23.61 -13.07 -15.69
CA ASN A 245 -24.39 -12.29 -16.68
C ASN A 245 -23.70 -11.01 -17.19
N ASN A 246 -22.48 -10.68 -16.74
CA ASN A 246 -21.80 -9.43 -17.12
C ASN A 246 -20.49 -9.72 -17.85
N HIS A 247 -20.57 -9.83 -19.15
CA HIS A 247 -19.43 -9.92 -20.06
C HIS A 247 -19.11 -8.54 -20.62
N LEU A 248 -17.86 -8.11 -20.51
CA LEU A 248 -17.42 -6.82 -21.01
C LEU A 248 -16.22 -6.99 -21.93
N GLN A 249 -16.32 -6.49 -23.14
CA GLN A 249 -15.20 -6.27 -24.03
C GLN A 249 -14.76 -4.82 -23.93
N LEU A 250 -13.47 -4.59 -23.88
CA LEU A 250 -12.85 -3.28 -23.75
C LEU A 250 -11.81 -3.10 -24.83
N THR A 251 -11.70 -1.88 -25.26
CA THR A 251 -10.62 -1.46 -26.15
C THR A 251 -9.68 -0.50 -25.43
N VAL A 252 -8.49 -0.39 -25.98
CA VAL A 252 -7.46 0.53 -25.50
C VAL A 252 -6.87 1.29 -26.68
N SER A 253 -6.54 2.53 -26.43
CA SER A 253 -5.78 3.36 -27.36
C SER A 253 -4.42 3.64 -26.74
N GLN A 254 -3.36 3.59 -27.56
CA GLN A 254 -2.00 3.73 -27.04
C GLN A 254 -1.09 4.45 -28.02
N CYS A 255 -0.09 5.15 -27.45
CA CYS A 255 0.95 5.85 -28.19
C CYS A 255 2.32 5.36 -27.77
N VAL A 256 3.09 4.91 -28.72
CA VAL A 256 4.49 4.48 -28.52
C VAL A 256 5.43 5.64 -28.75
N SER A 257 6.29 5.90 -27.77
CA SER A 257 7.30 6.96 -27.80
C SER A 257 8.67 6.42 -27.38
N GLU A 258 9.68 6.61 -28.20
CA GLU A 258 11.06 6.25 -27.90
C GLU A 258 11.79 7.41 -27.21
N LYS A 259 12.66 7.12 -26.25
CA LYS A 259 13.56 8.11 -25.62
C LYS A 259 14.50 8.67 -26.67
N LYS A 260 14.41 9.97 -26.93
CA LYS A 260 15.29 10.71 -27.82
C LYS A 260 16.44 11.35 -27.02
N ARG A 261 17.55 11.61 -27.66
CA ARG A 261 18.69 12.32 -27.03
C ARG A 261 18.33 13.75 -26.61
N SER A 262 17.34 14.35 -27.28
CA SER A 262 16.85 15.70 -26.99
C SER A 262 15.89 15.75 -25.77
N ASP A 263 15.41 14.61 -25.27
CA ASP A 263 14.52 14.59 -24.13
C ASP A 263 15.32 14.85 -22.85
N ALA A 264 14.95 15.87 -22.09
CA ALA A 264 15.64 16.24 -20.86
C ALA A 264 15.55 15.12 -19.80
N ASP A 265 14.36 14.52 -19.67
CA ASP A 265 14.05 13.51 -18.67
C ASP A 265 13.04 12.47 -19.21
N ALA A 266 12.67 11.52 -18.36
CA ALA A 266 11.65 10.52 -18.68
C ALA A 266 10.23 11.12 -18.75
N ALA A 267 10.00 12.24 -18.08
CA ALA A 267 8.70 12.91 -18.14
C ALA A 267 8.45 13.53 -19.52
N ALA A 268 9.48 14.04 -20.21
CA ALA A 268 9.36 14.56 -21.57
C ALA A 268 8.87 13.49 -22.56
N VAL A 269 9.33 12.24 -22.41
CA VAL A 269 8.86 11.11 -23.22
C VAL A 269 7.38 10.83 -23.00
N LEU A 270 6.92 10.90 -21.72
CA LEU A 270 5.51 10.71 -21.35
C LEU A 270 4.62 11.83 -21.91
N VAL A 271 5.04 13.08 -21.76
CA VAL A 271 4.28 14.24 -22.25
C VAL A 271 4.09 14.14 -23.77
N ARG A 272 5.16 13.82 -24.52
CA ARG A 272 5.07 13.63 -25.96
C ARG A 272 4.10 12.49 -26.34
N ALA A 273 4.15 11.37 -25.63
CA ALA A 273 3.23 10.26 -25.85
C ALA A 273 1.79 10.66 -25.56
N GLU A 274 1.54 11.40 -24.49
CA GLU A 274 0.21 11.85 -24.08
C GLU A 274 -0.40 12.83 -25.08
N GLU A 275 0.34 13.83 -25.51
CA GLU A 275 -0.13 14.83 -26.50
C GLU A 275 -0.53 14.17 -27.82
N ASN A 276 0.30 13.25 -28.33
CA ASN A 276 0.00 12.55 -29.58
C ASN A 276 -1.22 11.63 -29.43
N LEU A 277 -1.32 10.91 -28.30
CA LEU A 277 -2.45 10.04 -28.04
C LEU A 277 -3.76 10.83 -27.90
N GLN A 278 -3.74 11.97 -27.21
CA GLN A 278 -4.92 12.85 -27.09
C GLN A 278 -5.39 13.38 -28.45
N LYS A 279 -4.48 13.76 -29.33
CA LYS A 279 -4.80 14.17 -30.70
C LYS A 279 -5.48 13.04 -31.48
N ALA A 280 -4.93 11.84 -31.41
CA ALA A 280 -5.46 10.68 -32.13
C ALA A 280 -6.83 10.20 -31.61
N CYS A 281 -7.00 10.17 -30.28
CA CYS A 281 -8.25 9.73 -29.64
C CYS A 281 -9.45 10.65 -29.89
N ARG A 282 -9.24 11.86 -30.44
CA ARG A 282 -10.34 12.73 -30.89
C ARG A 282 -11.07 12.18 -32.12
N PHE A 283 -10.36 11.40 -32.95
CA PHE A 283 -10.90 10.91 -34.21
C PHE A 283 -11.22 9.41 -34.17
N THR A 284 -10.38 8.63 -33.52
CA THR A 284 -10.50 7.17 -33.49
C THR A 284 -10.13 6.62 -32.12
N ARG A 285 -10.73 5.47 -31.79
CA ARG A 285 -10.38 4.67 -30.59
C ARG A 285 -9.88 3.30 -31.00
N ASN A 286 -9.38 2.54 -30.05
CA ASN A 286 -8.84 1.20 -30.30
C ASN A 286 -7.68 1.20 -31.32
N ILE A 287 -6.71 2.08 -31.10
CA ILE A 287 -5.57 2.32 -32.00
C ILE A 287 -4.23 2.27 -31.28
N THR A 288 -3.18 1.96 -32.04
CA THR A 288 -1.78 2.16 -31.65
C THR A 288 -1.14 3.15 -32.62
N ILE A 289 -0.52 4.19 -32.08
CA ILE A 289 0.18 5.23 -32.85
C ILE A 289 1.65 5.33 -32.41
N LYS A 290 2.48 5.97 -33.21
CA LYS A 290 3.88 6.35 -32.90
C LYS A 290 3.96 7.87 -32.71
N ALA A 291 4.77 8.30 -31.66
CA ALA A 291 5.06 9.72 -31.39
C ALA A 291 6.34 10.20 -32.08
#